data_61e76786ea03378216cbbff0dd4dd9fc
#
_entry.id   61e76786ea03378216cbbff0dd4dd9fc
#
_cell.length_a   1.000
_cell.length_b   1.000
_cell.length_c   1.000
_cell.angle_alpha   90.00
_cell.angle_beta   90.00
_cell.angle_gamma   90.00
#
_symmetry.space_group_name_H-M   'P 1'
#
loop_
_entity.id
_entity.type
_entity.pdbx_description
1 polymer ?
#
loop_
_entity_poly.entity_id
_entity_poly.type
_entity_poly.pdbx_seq_one_letter_code
_entity_poly.pdbx_strand_id
1 'polypeptide(L)'
;MKTLIIAALLLVCSSGSARANEALPVKIGDLTTVEGVRENSLIGYGMVVGLTLTGDSQQTVFTTQTLANILQRMGAQIPPTTAQTKNVAAVFVTANLPPFARPGTAVDVTVSSIGDAKSIEGGLLLLTPLYGADGQVYAAAQGPVAVGGFSAGRQGTTKQMNHPTIGRIPSGGRVERSLAFDFNRLSPVSLLLRQADFSTAKEIADAINRSFGHEVASARDGGRVEVVPEGTGIKNLTAILAKIENLVVDVHYRARVVVNERTGTIVMGKDVRLGAVSILHGGFSVEISTAYAVSQPNGLSQGKTEVVPQTEVQAKDSPAKRLEITEGASIEEVVGGLQKMGATARDVISILQAIKAAGALDADLEVI
;
A
#
# COMPACT_ATOMS: atom_id res chain seq x y z
N MET A 1 -66.58 -16.13 -7.06
CA MET A 1 -65.49 -15.89 -6.07
C MET A 1 -64.32 -16.88 -6.15
N LYS A 2 -64.20 -17.77 -7.14
CA LYS A 2 -63.08 -18.73 -7.30
C LYS A 2 -62.10 -18.39 -8.41
N THR A 3 -62.38 -17.39 -9.24
CA THR A 3 -61.56 -16.95 -10.37
C THR A 3 -60.62 -15.76 -10.08
N LEU A 4 -60.76 -15.12 -8.90
CA LEU A 4 -59.95 -13.92 -8.53
C LEU A 4 -58.73 -14.30 -7.67
N ILE A 5 -58.57 -15.52 -7.20
CA ILE A 5 -57.48 -15.99 -6.34
C ILE A 5 -56.30 -16.54 -7.16
N ILE A 6 -56.51 -16.95 -8.42
CA ILE A 6 -55.45 -17.50 -9.29
C ILE A 6 -54.61 -16.41 -9.95
N ALA A 7 -55.13 -15.19 -10.13
CA ALA A 7 -54.41 -14.06 -10.70
C ALA A 7 -53.42 -13.37 -9.72
N ALA A 8 -53.59 -13.57 -8.42
CA ALA A 8 -52.70 -13.00 -7.40
C ALA A 8 -51.46 -13.84 -7.09
N LEU A 9 -51.40 -15.12 -7.56
CA LEU A 9 -50.28 -16.02 -7.27
C LEU A 9 -49.19 -16.04 -8.35
N LEU A 10 -49.43 -15.35 -9.49
CA LEU A 10 -48.47 -15.31 -10.62
C LEU A 10 -47.63 -14.06 -10.71
N LEU A 11 -47.73 -13.13 -9.74
CA LEU A 11 -46.99 -11.86 -9.75
C LEU A 11 -45.84 -11.78 -8.73
N VAL A 12 -45.43 -12.93 -8.12
CA VAL A 12 -44.36 -12.95 -7.08
C VAL A 12 -43.06 -13.60 -7.55
N CYS A 13 -42.93 -13.99 -8.80
CA CYS A 13 -41.72 -14.63 -9.30
C CYS A 13 -41.02 -13.84 -10.41
N SER A 14 -40.57 -12.62 -10.15
CA SER A 14 -39.55 -11.98 -11.00
C SER A 14 -38.81 -10.83 -10.30
N SER A 15 -38.37 -11.05 -9.09
CA SER A 15 -37.25 -10.24 -8.54
C SER A 15 -36.01 -11.11 -8.53
N GLY A 16 -35.49 -11.41 -9.72
CA GLY A 16 -34.11 -11.77 -9.92
C GLY A 16 -33.26 -10.57 -9.48
N SER A 17 -32.85 -10.60 -8.22
CA SER A 17 -31.88 -9.63 -7.70
C SER A 17 -30.59 -9.81 -8.51
N ALA A 18 -30.41 -8.94 -9.51
CA ALA A 18 -29.06 -8.60 -9.95
C ALA A 18 -28.36 -8.11 -8.67
N ARG A 19 -27.52 -8.94 -8.05
CA ARG A 19 -26.61 -8.49 -7.01
C ARG A 19 -25.65 -7.53 -7.68
N ALA A 20 -25.98 -6.26 -7.64
CA ALA A 20 -25.04 -5.21 -7.87
C ALA A 20 -23.86 -5.44 -6.91
N ASN A 21 -22.66 -5.28 -7.43
CA ASN A 21 -21.42 -5.24 -6.67
C ASN A 21 -21.68 -4.42 -5.39
N GLU A 22 -21.62 -5.04 -4.21
CA GLU A 22 -21.98 -4.39 -2.96
C GLU A 22 -20.98 -3.24 -2.73
N ALA A 23 -21.49 -2.01 -2.89
CA ALA A 23 -20.76 -0.81 -2.54
C ALA A 23 -20.45 -0.86 -1.03
N LEU A 24 -19.18 -0.69 -0.67
CA LEU A 24 -18.78 -0.70 0.73
C LEU A 24 -18.86 0.73 1.29
N PRO A 25 -19.59 0.93 2.39
CA PRO A 25 -19.65 2.23 3.05
C PRO A 25 -18.30 2.54 3.71
N VAL A 26 -17.61 3.57 3.24
CA VAL A 26 -16.28 3.99 3.70
C VAL A 26 -16.31 5.46 4.07
N LYS A 27 -15.59 5.85 5.12
CA LYS A 27 -15.46 7.26 5.50
C LYS A 27 -14.59 8.02 4.49
N ILE A 28 -14.95 9.27 4.21
CA ILE A 28 -14.17 10.15 3.32
C ILE A 28 -12.74 10.32 3.85
N GLY A 29 -12.52 10.41 5.16
CA GLY A 29 -11.19 10.50 5.76
C GLY A 29 -10.27 9.31 5.48
N ASP A 30 -10.83 8.10 5.25
CA ASP A 30 -10.06 6.92 4.90
C ASP A 30 -9.65 6.92 3.41
N LEU A 31 -10.42 7.61 2.57
CA LEU A 31 -10.25 7.68 1.13
C LEU A 31 -9.38 8.86 0.67
N THR A 32 -9.30 9.91 1.49
CA THR A 32 -8.69 11.18 1.09
C THR A 32 -7.58 11.63 2.04
N THR A 33 -6.79 12.57 1.56
CA THR A 33 -5.85 13.38 2.34
C THR A 33 -6.04 14.84 1.96
N VAL A 34 -5.77 15.75 2.88
CA VAL A 34 -5.84 17.19 2.60
C VAL A 34 -4.57 17.62 1.88
N GLU A 35 -4.70 18.34 0.75
CA GLU A 35 -3.56 18.86 0.00
C GLU A 35 -2.69 19.78 0.89
N GLY A 36 -1.35 19.58 0.82
CA GLY A 36 -0.41 20.31 1.66
C GLY A 36 -0.20 19.72 3.06
N VAL A 37 -1.07 18.83 3.53
CA VAL A 37 -0.92 18.12 4.80
C VAL A 37 -0.16 16.83 4.57
N ARG A 38 1.16 16.86 4.70
CA ARG A 38 2.04 15.70 4.46
C ARG A 38 3.19 15.65 5.46
N GLU A 39 3.74 14.48 5.65
CA GLU A 39 5.03 14.33 6.31
C GLU A 39 6.14 14.92 5.44
N ASN A 40 7.15 15.52 6.08
CA ASN A 40 8.33 16.02 5.41
C ASN A 40 9.56 15.29 5.94
N SER A 41 10.33 14.72 5.01
CA SER A 41 11.56 14.03 5.37
C SER A 41 12.63 15.04 5.74
N LEU A 42 13.28 14.80 6.86
CA LEU A 42 14.42 15.56 7.34
C LEU A 42 15.69 14.71 7.23
N ILE A 43 16.81 15.36 6.93
CA ILE A 43 18.12 14.73 6.86
C ILE A 43 19.15 15.55 7.64
N GLY A 44 20.06 14.87 8.30
CA GLY A 44 21.19 15.47 8.98
C GLY A 44 22.46 14.65 8.82
N TYR A 45 23.58 15.30 9.03
CA TYR A 45 24.89 14.66 9.13
C TYR A 45 25.35 14.75 10.57
N GLY A 46 25.63 13.61 11.18
CA GLY A 46 25.99 13.52 12.59
C GLY A 46 27.12 12.54 12.87
N MET A 47 27.34 12.33 14.16
CA MET A 47 28.39 11.45 14.65
C MET A 47 27.88 10.59 15.80
N VAL A 48 28.11 9.30 15.72
CA VAL A 48 27.88 8.35 16.80
C VAL A 48 29.19 8.09 17.52
N VAL A 49 29.19 8.21 18.84
CA VAL A 49 30.38 8.01 19.70
C VAL A 49 30.15 6.88 20.70
N GLY A 50 31.20 6.43 21.36
CA GLY A 50 31.11 5.37 22.39
C GLY A 50 31.10 3.95 21.80
N LEU A 51 31.49 3.79 20.54
CA LEU A 51 31.59 2.47 19.88
C LEU A 51 32.84 1.72 20.39
N THR A 52 32.67 0.41 20.62
CA THR A 52 33.73 -0.43 21.14
C THR A 52 34.55 -1.01 19.98
N LEU A 53 35.45 -0.21 19.39
CA LEU A 53 36.32 -0.57 18.25
C LEU A 53 35.57 -0.98 16.97
N THR A 54 34.28 -0.66 16.87
CA THR A 54 33.42 -0.99 15.74
C THR A 54 33.14 0.22 14.84
N GLY A 55 33.65 1.41 15.20
CA GLY A 55 33.52 2.64 14.45
C GLY A 55 34.36 2.68 13.18
N ASP A 56 34.43 3.87 12.59
CA ASP A 56 35.15 4.11 11.33
C ASP A 56 36.66 3.92 11.48
N SER A 57 37.30 3.50 10.41
CA SER A 57 38.76 3.40 10.37
C SER A 57 39.40 4.77 10.27
N GLN A 58 40.71 4.86 10.58
CA GLN A 58 41.49 6.09 10.43
C GLN A 58 41.61 6.56 8.98
N GLN A 59 41.32 5.71 8.01
CA GLN A 59 41.35 6.06 6.57
C GLN A 59 40.13 6.88 6.15
N THR A 60 39.11 6.95 6.99
CA THR A 60 37.88 7.75 6.73
C THR A 60 38.13 9.21 7.09
N VAL A 61 38.67 9.98 6.14
CA VAL A 61 39.13 11.36 6.32
C VAL A 61 38.03 12.28 6.83
N PHE A 62 36.81 12.13 6.32
CA PHE A 62 35.69 12.97 6.74
C PHE A 62 35.28 12.76 8.21
N THR A 63 35.36 11.54 8.75
CA THR A 63 35.09 11.25 10.16
C THR A 63 36.09 11.93 11.07
N THR A 64 37.36 11.85 10.73
CA THR A 64 38.47 12.50 11.46
C THR A 64 38.34 14.03 11.48
N GLN A 65 38.03 14.62 10.32
CA GLN A 65 37.86 16.08 10.20
C GLN A 65 36.63 16.55 10.99
N THR A 66 35.51 15.81 10.91
CA THR A 66 34.28 16.17 11.64
C THR A 66 34.48 16.09 13.14
N LEU A 67 35.15 15.03 13.62
CA LEU A 67 35.50 14.90 15.04
C LEU A 67 36.34 16.05 15.53
N ALA A 68 37.40 16.42 14.78
CA ALA A 68 38.24 17.57 15.11
C ALA A 68 37.45 18.88 15.18
N ASN A 69 36.57 19.11 14.21
CA ASN A 69 35.71 20.30 14.18
C ASN A 69 34.72 20.35 15.36
N ILE A 70 34.16 19.24 15.77
CA ILE A 70 33.25 19.16 16.95
C ILE A 70 34.05 19.46 18.21
N LEU A 71 35.22 18.83 18.41
CA LEU A 71 36.08 19.03 19.57
C LEU A 71 36.58 20.47 19.64
N GLN A 72 36.91 21.08 18.51
CA GLN A 72 37.30 22.47 18.44
C GLN A 72 36.16 23.43 18.90
N ARG A 73 34.94 23.17 18.47
CA ARG A 73 33.75 23.93 18.94
C ARG A 73 33.50 23.78 20.45
N MET A 74 33.91 22.63 21.02
CA MET A 74 33.82 22.37 22.47
C MET A 74 35.05 22.92 23.23
N GLY A 75 35.98 23.59 22.56
CA GLY A 75 37.19 24.23 23.17
C GLY A 75 38.42 23.33 23.21
N ALA A 76 38.39 22.12 22.63
CA ALA A 76 39.53 21.22 22.54
C ALA A 76 40.17 21.30 21.15
N GLN A 77 41.40 21.75 21.07
CA GLN A 77 42.18 21.79 19.82
C GLN A 77 42.99 20.50 19.65
N ILE A 78 42.49 19.60 18.82
CA ILE A 78 43.20 18.34 18.50
C ILE A 78 43.46 18.30 16.99
N PRO A 79 44.70 18.06 16.56
CA PRO A 79 45.00 17.87 15.16
C PRO A 79 44.24 16.65 14.60
N PRO A 80 43.67 16.76 13.39
CA PRO A 80 42.92 15.63 12.79
C PRO A 80 43.72 14.33 12.68
N THR A 81 45.03 14.44 12.52
CA THR A 81 45.97 13.30 12.40
C THR A 81 46.11 12.48 13.68
N THR A 82 45.76 13.03 14.84
CA THR A 82 45.86 12.36 16.15
C THR A 82 44.52 11.81 16.65
N ALA A 83 43.42 12.11 15.98
CA ALA A 83 42.09 11.62 16.38
C ALA A 83 41.95 10.13 16.09
N GLN A 84 41.60 9.35 17.13
CA GLN A 84 41.29 7.92 16.98
C GLN A 84 39.81 7.76 16.68
N THR A 85 39.51 7.25 15.50
CA THR A 85 38.12 7.12 15.00
C THR A 85 37.45 5.78 15.28
N LYS A 86 38.21 4.75 15.75
CA LYS A 86 37.65 3.41 16.00
C LYS A 86 36.43 3.35 16.95
N ASN A 87 36.25 4.35 17.79
CA ASN A 87 35.12 4.46 18.71
C ASN A 87 34.06 5.46 18.24
N VAL A 88 34.17 5.92 16.99
CA VAL A 88 33.31 6.96 16.43
C VAL A 88 32.90 6.56 15.02
N ALA A 89 31.70 6.88 14.60
CA ALA A 89 31.24 6.68 13.23
C ALA A 89 30.51 7.93 12.72
N ALA A 90 30.82 8.32 11.50
CA ALA A 90 30.04 9.34 10.80
C ALA A 90 28.74 8.72 10.28
N VAL A 91 27.64 9.43 10.45
CA VAL A 91 26.30 8.90 10.15
C VAL A 91 25.43 9.91 9.43
N PHE A 92 24.59 9.41 8.52
CA PHE A 92 23.38 10.12 8.13
C PHE A 92 22.26 9.84 9.14
N VAL A 93 21.50 10.87 9.41
CA VAL A 93 20.41 10.87 10.37
C VAL A 93 19.17 11.33 9.64
N THR A 94 18.12 10.51 9.63
CA THR A 94 16.87 10.82 8.97
C THR A 94 15.71 10.77 9.96
N ALA A 95 14.73 11.64 9.77
CA ALA A 95 13.48 11.63 10.51
C ALA A 95 12.33 12.09 9.61
N ASN A 96 11.11 11.71 9.93
CA ASN A 96 9.92 12.25 9.30
C ASN A 96 9.29 13.27 10.23
N LEU A 97 9.14 14.50 9.74
CA LEU A 97 8.43 15.58 10.44
C LEU A 97 6.94 15.43 10.16
N PRO A 98 6.11 15.07 11.17
CA PRO A 98 4.68 14.96 10.98
C PRO A 98 4.04 16.30 10.61
N PRO A 99 2.94 16.31 9.86
CA PRO A 99 2.16 17.52 9.67
C PRO A 99 1.71 18.07 11.02
N PHE A 100 1.64 19.39 11.14
CA PHE A 100 1.26 20.08 12.38
C PHE A 100 2.21 19.89 13.58
N ALA A 101 3.38 19.30 13.40
CA ALA A 101 4.37 19.19 14.45
C ALA A 101 4.76 20.58 14.97
N ARG A 102 4.81 20.71 16.30
CA ARG A 102 5.18 21.96 16.98
C ARG A 102 6.54 21.83 17.67
N PRO A 103 7.23 22.94 17.92
CA PRO A 103 8.46 22.92 18.72
C PRO A 103 8.26 22.11 20.01
N GLY A 104 9.22 21.22 20.30
CA GLY A 104 9.15 20.28 21.42
C GLY A 104 8.51 18.92 21.10
N THR A 105 7.85 18.73 19.94
CA THR A 105 7.34 17.41 19.53
C THR A 105 8.50 16.44 19.36
N ALA A 106 8.38 15.23 19.93
CA ALA A 106 9.35 14.16 19.76
C ALA A 106 9.08 13.40 18.44
N VAL A 107 10.13 13.05 17.72
CA VAL A 107 10.08 12.25 16.49
C VAL A 107 11.11 11.12 16.54
N ASP A 108 10.80 10.00 15.92
CA ASP A 108 11.74 8.90 15.79
C ASP A 108 12.81 9.23 14.76
N VAL A 109 14.01 8.74 15.02
CA VAL A 109 15.17 9.00 14.19
C VAL A 109 15.79 7.70 13.73
N THR A 110 16.17 7.65 12.47
CA THR A 110 16.95 6.55 11.90
C THR A 110 18.37 7.04 11.64
N VAL A 111 19.34 6.25 12.03
CA VAL A 111 20.77 6.54 11.94
C VAL A 111 21.44 5.49 11.06
N SER A 112 22.18 5.91 10.05
CA SER A 112 22.88 5.01 9.11
C SER A 112 24.33 5.42 8.97
N SER A 113 25.26 4.48 9.14
CA SER A 113 26.69 4.74 8.95
C SER A 113 26.99 5.10 7.50
N ILE A 114 27.86 6.11 7.30
CA ILE A 114 28.35 6.56 5.98
C ILE A 114 29.74 5.99 5.71
N GLY A 115 30.50 5.77 6.77
CA GLY A 115 31.89 5.31 6.68
C GLY A 115 31.99 3.79 6.59
N ASP A 116 33.06 3.27 7.09
CA ASP A 116 33.40 1.84 7.11
C ASP A 116 33.20 1.21 8.51
N ALA A 117 32.37 1.84 9.34
CA ALA A 117 32.02 1.29 10.65
C ALA A 117 31.37 -0.08 10.52
N LYS A 118 31.80 -1.01 11.34
CA LYS A 118 31.30 -2.40 11.37
C LYS A 118 29.97 -2.52 12.11
N SER A 119 29.75 -1.66 13.11
CA SER A 119 28.51 -1.58 13.89
C SER A 119 28.42 -0.23 14.58
N ILE A 120 27.19 0.28 14.71
CA ILE A 120 26.86 1.48 15.51
C ILE A 120 26.09 1.11 16.79
N GLU A 121 26.03 -0.18 17.12
CA GLU A 121 25.34 -0.68 18.31
C GLU A 121 25.94 -0.14 19.60
N GLY A 122 25.08 0.26 20.55
CA GLY A 122 25.48 0.80 21.85
C GLY A 122 26.10 2.18 21.81
N GLY A 123 26.21 2.79 20.63
CA GLY A 123 26.71 4.15 20.47
C GLY A 123 25.69 5.22 20.85
N LEU A 124 26.20 6.43 21.07
CA LEU A 124 25.40 7.63 21.33
C LEU A 124 25.52 8.60 20.16
N LEU A 125 24.39 8.95 19.55
CA LEU A 125 24.34 10.04 18.57
C LEU A 125 24.52 11.37 19.27
N LEU A 126 25.52 12.14 18.86
CA LEU A 126 25.72 13.53 19.30
C LEU A 126 24.63 14.42 18.71
N LEU A 127 24.43 15.59 19.34
CA LEU A 127 23.44 16.57 18.88
C LEU A 127 23.66 16.90 17.41
N THR A 128 22.67 16.55 16.61
CA THR A 128 22.71 16.62 15.14
C THR A 128 21.50 17.41 14.64
N PRO A 129 21.73 18.53 13.93
CA PRO A 129 20.65 19.28 13.29
C PRO A 129 20.09 18.48 12.10
N LEU A 130 18.77 18.49 11.96
CA LEU A 130 18.04 17.87 10.86
C LEU A 130 17.44 18.95 9.97
N TYR A 131 17.77 18.89 8.69
CA TYR A 131 17.40 19.87 7.67
C TYR A 131 16.26 19.38 6.82
N GLY A 132 15.36 20.28 6.45
CA GLY A 132 14.38 20.06 5.41
C GLY A 132 14.97 20.27 4.01
N ALA A 133 14.15 20.04 2.98
CA ALA A 133 14.56 20.23 1.58
C ALA A 133 14.92 21.69 1.22
N ASP A 134 14.45 22.66 2.01
CA ASP A 134 14.76 24.09 1.91
C ASP A 134 16.07 24.47 2.59
N GLY A 135 16.80 23.53 3.17
CA GLY A 135 18.06 23.75 3.88
C GLY A 135 17.90 24.38 5.27
N GLN A 136 16.68 24.53 5.80
CA GLN A 136 16.44 25.02 7.14
C GLN A 136 16.44 23.89 8.16
N VAL A 137 16.86 24.19 9.40
CA VAL A 137 16.82 23.25 10.53
C VAL A 137 15.39 23.20 11.09
N TYR A 138 14.80 22.02 11.12
CA TYR A 138 13.47 21.77 11.65
C TYR A 138 13.46 20.95 12.93
N ALA A 139 14.48 20.11 13.13
CA ALA A 139 14.61 19.31 14.33
C ALA A 139 16.08 19.13 14.71
N ALA A 140 16.33 18.73 15.94
CA ALA A 140 17.63 18.31 16.45
C ALA A 140 17.52 16.88 16.99
N ALA A 141 18.47 16.02 16.65
CA ALA A 141 18.49 14.62 17.05
C ALA A 141 19.65 14.31 17.99
N GLN A 142 19.40 13.53 19.02
CA GLN A 142 20.39 13.04 19.97
C GLN A 142 19.87 11.81 20.70
N GLY A 143 20.74 10.88 21.08
CA GLY A 143 20.32 9.76 21.93
C GLY A 143 21.07 8.47 21.68
N PRO A 144 20.84 7.44 22.51
CA PRO A 144 21.42 6.12 22.36
C PRO A 144 20.84 5.40 21.12
N VAL A 145 21.72 4.81 20.33
CA VAL A 145 21.35 4.11 19.10
C VAL A 145 20.96 2.66 19.43
N ALA A 146 19.73 2.29 19.12
CA ALA A 146 19.25 0.92 19.19
C ALA A 146 19.33 0.26 17.80
N VAL A 147 20.07 -0.83 17.69
CA VAL A 147 20.23 -1.62 16.47
C VAL A 147 19.37 -2.86 16.55
N GLY A 148 18.60 -3.18 15.50
CA GLY A 148 17.70 -4.33 15.44
C GLY A 148 18.40 -5.69 15.14
N GLY A 149 19.72 -5.79 15.25
CA GLY A 149 20.50 -6.99 14.96
C GLY A 149 21.74 -7.10 15.85
N PHE A 150 22.29 -8.32 15.95
CA PHE A 150 23.56 -8.54 16.64
C PHE A 150 24.56 -9.20 15.68
N SER A 151 25.83 -8.88 15.87
CA SER A 151 26.95 -9.54 15.21
C SER A 151 27.67 -10.41 16.25
N ALA A 152 27.58 -11.73 16.13
CA ALA A 152 28.30 -12.65 16.99
C ALA A 152 29.19 -13.57 16.15
N GLY A 153 30.51 -13.59 16.44
CA GLY A 153 31.47 -14.48 15.81
C GLY A 153 32.90 -14.23 16.26
N ARG A 154 33.72 -15.28 16.33
CA ARG A 154 35.17 -15.21 16.42
C ARG A 154 35.77 -15.12 15.01
N GLN A 155 37.01 -14.60 14.91
CA GLN A 155 37.75 -14.52 13.64
C GLN A 155 37.61 -15.82 12.82
N GLY A 156 36.96 -15.73 11.64
CA GLY A 156 36.79 -16.83 10.70
C GLY A 156 35.35 -17.34 10.50
N THR A 157 34.42 -17.08 11.42
CA THR A 157 33.01 -17.51 11.25
C THR A 157 32.08 -16.44 11.84
N THR A 158 31.81 -15.38 11.08
CA THR A 158 30.89 -14.32 11.49
C THR A 158 29.49 -14.63 10.97
N LYS A 159 28.55 -14.92 11.85
CA LYS A 159 27.13 -15.02 11.50
C LYS A 159 26.51 -13.65 11.73
N GLN A 160 26.32 -12.89 10.67
CA GLN A 160 25.68 -11.58 10.68
C GLN A 160 24.19 -11.79 10.48
N MET A 161 23.38 -11.40 11.44
CA MET A 161 21.94 -11.30 11.33
C MET A 161 21.56 -9.82 11.46
N ASN A 162 20.95 -9.30 10.40
CA ASN A 162 20.55 -7.90 10.22
C ASN A 162 21.71 -6.90 10.02
N HIS A 163 21.35 -5.65 9.68
CA HIS A 163 22.31 -4.59 9.34
C HIS A 163 22.79 -3.85 10.61
N PRO A 164 23.95 -4.16 11.18
CA PRO A 164 24.44 -3.52 12.41
C PRO A 164 24.88 -2.05 12.20
N THR A 165 24.88 -1.59 10.96
CA THR A 165 25.25 -0.22 10.54
C THR A 165 24.04 0.72 10.43
N ILE A 166 22.83 0.21 10.70
CA ILE A 166 21.58 1.01 10.73
C ILE A 166 20.93 0.81 12.09
N GLY A 167 20.56 1.91 12.74
CA GLY A 167 19.90 1.90 14.03
C GLY A 167 18.75 2.89 14.10
N ARG A 168 17.96 2.79 15.17
CA ARG A 168 16.88 3.74 15.48
C ARG A 168 17.11 4.36 16.85
N ILE A 169 16.64 5.59 17.00
CA ILE A 169 16.57 6.28 18.28
C ILE A 169 15.10 6.69 18.48
N PRO A 170 14.30 5.89 19.18
CA PRO A 170 12.91 6.23 19.46
C PRO A 170 12.82 7.55 20.20
N SER A 171 11.99 8.47 19.72
CA SER A 171 11.83 9.84 20.25
C SER A 171 13.15 10.62 20.41
N GLY A 172 14.17 10.25 19.61
CA GLY A 172 15.51 10.85 19.67
C GLY A 172 15.60 12.22 19.00
N GLY A 173 14.63 12.58 18.18
CA GLY A 173 14.54 13.90 17.54
C GLY A 173 13.59 14.82 18.30
N ARG A 174 13.93 16.10 18.39
CA ARG A 174 13.06 17.17 18.88
C ARG A 174 12.82 18.17 17.80
N VAL A 175 11.57 18.47 17.52
CA VAL A 175 11.19 19.54 16.60
C VAL A 175 11.54 20.89 17.19
N GLU A 176 12.32 21.69 16.48
CA GLU A 176 12.73 23.04 16.89
C GLU A 176 11.90 24.12 16.16
N ARG A 177 11.42 23.82 14.96
CA ARG A 177 10.63 24.74 14.14
C ARG A 177 9.46 24.00 13.51
N SER A 178 8.26 24.59 13.59
CA SER A 178 7.11 24.13 12.84
C SER A 178 7.22 24.50 11.36
N LEU A 179 6.57 23.71 10.49
CA LEU A 179 6.35 24.13 9.11
C LEU A 179 5.47 25.38 9.09
N ALA A 180 5.84 26.37 8.26
CA ALA A 180 5.05 27.59 8.07
C ALA A 180 3.83 27.31 7.15
N PHE A 181 2.97 26.38 7.56
CA PHE A 181 1.74 26.05 6.84
C PHE A 181 0.56 26.67 7.57
N ASP A 182 -0.02 27.73 6.97
CA ASP A 182 -1.20 28.39 7.54
C ASP A 182 -2.46 27.64 7.08
N PHE A 183 -2.81 26.61 7.83
CA PHE A 183 -3.98 25.79 7.59
C PHE A 183 -5.29 26.59 7.52
N ASN A 184 -5.40 27.70 8.26
CA ASN A 184 -6.62 28.51 8.31
C ASN A 184 -6.80 29.40 7.08
N ARG A 185 -5.78 29.54 6.25
CA ARG A 185 -5.84 30.34 5.00
C ARG A 185 -6.06 29.50 3.75
N LEU A 186 -6.31 28.19 3.91
CA LEU A 186 -6.65 27.34 2.77
C LEU A 186 -8.06 27.65 2.29
N SER A 187 -8.14 28.27 1.11
CA SER A 187 -9.40 28.44 0.38
C SER A 187 -9.08 28.51 -1.12
N PRO A 188 -9.62 27.58 -1.92
CA PRO A 188 -10.36 26.36 -1.55
C PRO A 188 -9.48 25.30 -0.87
N VAL A 189 -10.10 24.40 -0.13
CA VAL A 189 -9.44 23.20 0.42
C VAL A 189 -9.56 22.09 -0.59
N SER A 190 -8.44 21.46 -0.93
CA SER A 190 -8.41 20.30 -1.82
C SER A 190 -8.27 19.01 -1.02
N LEU A 191 -9.19 18.09 -1.24
CA LEU A 191 -9.12 16.71 -0.79
C LEU A 191 -8.55 15.88 -1.93
N LEU A 192 -7.41 15.21 -1.68
CA LEU A 192 -6.74 14.34 -2.64
C LEU A 192 -7.14 12.90 -2.37
N LEU A 193 -7.70 12.22 -3.35
CA LEU A 193 -8.03 10.80 -3.25
C LEU A 193 -6.75 9.96 -3.22
N ARG A 194 -6.69 8.96 -2.34
CA ARG A 194 -5.57 8.01 -2.26
C ARG A 194 -5.48 7.14 -3.52
N GLN A 195 -6.63 6.83 -4.12
CA GLN A 195 -6.75 6.15 -5.41
C GLN A 195 -7.65 6.99 -6.31
N ALA A 196 -7.12 7.42 -7.44
CA ALA A 196 -7.85 8.27 -8.38
C ALA A 196 -8.98 7.46 -9.03
N ASP A 197 -10.23 7.92 -8.85
CA ASP A 197 -11.43 7.38 -9.47
C ASP A 197 -12.50 8.45 -9.60
N PHE A 198 -13.00 8.67 -10.83
CA PHE A 198 -13.97 9.71 -11.13
C PHE A 198 -15.31 9.50 -10.43
N SER A 199 -15.74 8.25 -10.31
CA SER A 199 -16.98 7.87 -9.65
C SER A 199 -16.93 8.21 -8.17
N THR A 200 -15.86 7.78 -7.50
CA THR A 200 -15.60 8.03 -6.08
C THR A 200 -15.45 9.54 -5.81
N ALA A 201 -14.71 10.27 -6.66
CA ALA A 201 -14.55 11.71 -6.52
C ALA A 201 -15.89 12.44 -6.59
N LYS A 202 -16.75 12.04 -7.54
CA LYS A 202 -18.11 12.60 -7.68
C LYS A 202 -18.96 12.27 -6.46
N GLU A 203 -18.97 11.01 -6.00
CA GLU A 203 -19.76 10.61 -4.84
C GLU A 203 -19.33 11.34 -3.56
N ILE A 204 -18.02 11.57 -3.37
CA ILE A 204 -17.49 12.39 -2.29
C ILE A 204 -18.04 13.82 -2.36
N ALA A 205 -17.96 14.47 -3.54
CA ALA A 205 -18.48 15.83 -3.72
C ALA A 205 -19.98 15.90 -3.44
N ASP A 206 -20.76 14.94 -3.96
CA ASP A 206 -22.21 14.85 -3.77
C ASP A 206 -22.57 14.62 -2.29
N ALA A 207 -21.82 13.76 -1.56
CA ALA A 207 -22.02 13.51 -0.14
C ALA A 207 -21.74 14.75 0.71
N ILE A 208 -20.67 15.50 0.40
CA ILE A 208 -20.36 16.76 1.06
C ILE A 208 -21.48 17.76 0.81
N ASN A 209 -21.92 17.97 -0.44
CA ASN A 209 -22.97 18.89 -0.80
C ASN A 209 -24.30 18.54 -0.11
N ARG A 210 -24.66 17.26 -0.06
CA ARG A 210 -25.84 16.79 0.69
C ARG A 210 -25.75 17.12 2.19
N SER A 211 -24.57 16.97 2.80
CA SER A 211 -24.36 17.24 4.23
C SER A 211 -24.44 18.72 4.60
N PHE A 212 -24.07 19.61 3.67
CA PHE A 212 -24.12 21.07 3.88
C PHE A 212 -25.41 21.70 3.31
N GLY A 213 -26.19 20.97 2.50
CA GLY A 213 -27.47 21.43 1.92
C GLY A 213 -27.35 22.36 0.72
N HIS A 214 -26.14 22.60 0.23
CA HIS A 214 -25.84 23.39 -0.97
C HIS A 214 -24.49 23.00 -1.56
N GLU A 215 -24.19 23.52 -2.74
CA GLU A 215 -22.98 23.19 -3.48
C GLU A 215 -21.76 23.92 -2.88
N VAL A 216 -20.96 23.20 -2.08
CA VAL A 216 -19.69 23.67 -1.47
C VAL A 216 -18.50 22.84 -1.92
N ALA A 217 -18.74 21.69 -2.56
CA ALA A 217 -17.70 20.78 -3.04
C ALA A 217 -17.89 20.46 -4.51
N SER A 218 -16.78 20.36 -5.25
CA SER A 218 -16.77 19.95 -6.65
C SER A 218 -15.59 19.05 -6.95
N ALA A 219 -15.83 17.94 -7.67
CA ALA A 219 -14.76 17.10 -8.20
C ALA A 219 -14.11 17.80 -9.39
N ARG A 220 -12.81 18.08 -9.31
CA ARG A 220 -12.03 18.69 -10.39
C ARG A 220 -11.51 17.66 -11.36
N ASP A 221 -11.13 16.53 -10.83
CA ASP A 221 -10.68 15.34 -11.57
C ASP A 221 -10.91 14.09 -10.73
N GLY A 222 -10.47 12.91 -11.21
CA GLY A 222 -10.63 11.65 -10.48
C GLY A 222 -9.81 11.55 -9.20
N GLY A 223 -8.87 12.46 -8.95
CA GLY A 223 -8.00 12.44 -7.77
C GLY A 223 -8.20 13.61 -6.82
N ARG A 224 -9.04 14.61 -7.20
CA ARG A 224 -9.14 15.87 -6.47
C ARG A 224 -10.56 16.37 -6.34
N VAL A 225 -10.97 16.63 -5.11
CA VAL A 225 -12.24 17.29 -4.76
C VAL A 225 -11.91 18.60 -4.05
N GLU A 226 -12.38 19.71 -4.61
CA GLU A 226 -12.25 21.03 -4.00
C GLU A 226 -13.47 21.35 -3.15
N VAL A 227 -13.21 21.90 -1.96
CA VAL A 227 -14.22 22.36 -1.00
C VAL A 227 -14.01 23.84 -0.74
N VAL A 228 -15.08 24.65 -0.84
CA VAL A 228 -15.07 26.08 -0.55
C VAL A 228 -15.56 26.30 0.89
N PRO A 229 -14.67 26.56 1.87
CA PRO A 229 -15.03 26.64 3.29
C PRO A 229 -16.04 27.76 3.59
N GLU A 230 -15.95 28.88 2.92
CA GLU A 230 -16.82 30.05 3.10
C GLU A 230 -18.29 29.71 2.86
N GLY A 231 -18.56 28.80 1.94
CA GLY A 231 -19.91 28.32 1.64
C GLY A 231 -20.52 27.43 2.74
N THR A 232 -19.73 26.91 3.67
CA THR A 232 -20.23 25.92 4.66
C THR A 232 -20.99 26.53 5.83
N GLY A 233 -20.91 27.83 6.04
CA GLY A 233 -21.48 28.53 7.19
C GLY A 233 -20.72 28.25 8.52
N ILE A 234 -19.67 27.46 8.51
CA ILE A 234 -18.82 27.14 9.65
C ILE A 234 -17.51 27.92 9.56
N LYS A 235 -17.17 28.69 10.58
CA LYS A 235 -15.96 29.54 10.58
C LYS A 235 -14.65 28.76 10.82
N ASN A 236 -14.71 27.59 11.44
CA ASN A 236 -13.53 26.82 11.79
C ASN A 236 -13.27 25.70 10.78
N LEU A 237 -12.17 25.81 10.03
CA LEU A 237 -11.77 24.84 9.02
C LEU A 237 -11.61 23.43 9.58
N THR A 238 -11.03 23.31 10.80
CA THR A 238 -10.89 21.99 11.47
C THR A 238 -12.27 21.34 11.69
N ALA A 239 -13.29 22.12 12.07
CA ALA A 239 -14.64 21.60 12.27
C ALA A 239 -15.31 21.20 10.95
N ILE A 240 -15.03 21.93 9.87
CA ILE A 240 -15.49 21.57 8.51
C ILE A 240 -14.89 20.24 8.10
N LEU A 241 -13.56 20.11 8.19
CA LEU A 241 -12.88 18.89 7.79
C LEU A 241 -13.26 17.69 8.66
N ALA A 242 -13.35 17.86 9.97
CA ALA A 242 -13.81 16.80 10.87
C ALA A 242 -15.23 16.32 10.53
N LYS A 243 -16.11 17.22 10.09
CA LYS A 243 -17.44 16.85 9.61
C LYS A 243 -17.33 16.06 8.29
N ILE A 244 -16.53 16.53 7.34
CA ILE A 244 -16.33 15.90 6.02
C ILE A 244 -15.72 14.50 6.17
N GLU A 245 -14.63 14.37 6.94
CA GLU A 245 -13.93 13.10 7.14
C GLU A 245 -14.82 12.00 7.72
N ASN A 246 -15.85 12.37 8.51
CA ASN A 246 -16.80 11.41 9.09
C ASN A 246 -17.98 11.07 8.17
N LEU A 247 -18.15 11.74 7.03
CA LEU A 247 -19.16 11.36 6.06
C LEU A 247 -18.82 10.00 5.44
N VAL A 248 -19.85 9.22 5.19
CA VAL A 248 -19.73 7.90 4.58
C VAL A 248 -20.18 7.99 3.13
N VAL A 249 -19.41 7.38 2.24
CA VAL A 249 -19.68 7.26 0.81
C VAL A 249 -19.61 5.80 0.40
N ASP A 250 -20.35 5.46 -0.62
CA ASP A 250 -20.36 4.13 -1.20
C ASP A 250 -19.28 4.04 -2.28
N VAL A 251 -18.27 3.19 -2.04
CA VAL A 251 -17.12 3.04 -2.95
C VAL A 251 -17.16 1.69 -3.62
N HIS A 252 -17.03 1.71 -4.94
CA HIS A 252 -16.85 0.52 -5.74
C HIS A 252 -15.34 0.24 -5.90
N TYR A 253 -14.82 -0.65 -5.06
CA TYR A 253 -13.43 -1.10 -5.24
C TYR A 253 -13.35 -2.06 -6.44
N ARG A 254 -12.38 -1.84 -7.30
CA ARG A 254 -12.01 -2.88 -8.26
C ARG A 254 -11.51 -4.09 -7.50
N ALA A 255 -12.07 -5.24 -7.84
CA ALA A 255 -11.61 -6.48 -7.26
C ALA A 255 -10.09 -6.64 -7.49
N ARG A 256 -9.36 -7.11 -6.49
CA ARG A 256 -7.90 -7.25 -6.55
C ARG A 256 -7.48 -8.64 -6.11
N VAL A 257 -6.53 -9.20 -6.84
CA VAL A 257 -5.84 -10.44 -6.51
C VAL A 257 -4.39 -10.12 -6.24
N VAL A 258 -3.91 -10.39 -5.03
CA VAL A 258 -2.51 -10.17 -4.65
C VAL A 258 -1.83 -11.51 -4.53
N VAL A 259 -0.70 -11.66 -5.21
CA VAL A 259 0.07 -12.90 -5.24
C VAL A 259 1.49 -12.64 -4.77
N ASN A 260 1.93 -13.37 -3.74
CA ASN A 260 3.32 -13.36 -3.31
C ASN A 260 4.05 -14.54 -3.95
N GLU A 261 4.94 -14.26 -4.91
CA GLU A 261 5.65 -15.30 -5.65
C GLU A 261 6.64 -16.06 -4.75
N ARG A 262 7.25 -15.40 -3.77
CA ARG A 262 8.24 -16.01 -2.88
C ARG A 262 7.64 -17.00 -1.90
N THR A 263 6.44 -16.70 -1.37
CA THR A 263 5.75 -17.54 -0.37
C THR A 263 4.68 -18.43 -0.98
N GLY A 264 4.26 -18.16 -2.23
CA GLY A 264 3.14 -18.83 -2.87
C GLY A 264 1.76 -18.44 -2.29
N THR A 265 1.70 -17.35 -1.51
CA THR A 265 0.45 -16.89 -0.91
C THR A 265 -0.37 -16.13 -1.95
N ILE A 266 -1.65 -16.48 -2.08
CA ILE A 266 -2.61 -15.80 -2.95
C ILE A 266 -3.73 -15.23 -2.06
N VAL A 267 -3.93 -13.91 -2.14
CA VAL A 267 -5.00 -13.21 -1.43
C VAL A 267 -5.98 -12.68 -2.48
N MET A 268 -7.24 -13.02 -2.34
CA MET A 268 -8.29 -12.65 -3.31
C MET A 268 -9.55 -12.18 -2.60
N GLY A 269 -10.28 -11.26 -3.22
CA GLY A 269 -11.62 -10.87 -2.80
C GLY A 269 -12.65 -11.93 -3.17
N LYS A 270 -13.75 -12.03 -2.41
CA LYS A 270 -14.84 -13.01 -2.65
C LYS A 270 -15.56 -12.82 -3.98
N ASP A 271 -15.53 -11.62 -4.53
CA ASP A 271 -16.35 -11.23 -5.68
C ASP A 271 -15.57 -11.26 -7.02
N VAL A 272 -14.35 -11.81 -7.01
CA VAL A 272 -13.55 -11.93 -8.24
C VAL A 272 -14.08 -13.09 -9.09
N ARG A 273 -14.62 -12.75 -10.28
CA ARG A 273 -15.18 -13.71 -11.22
C ARG A 273 -14.29 -13.86 -12.44
N LEU A 274 -14.39 -15.01 -13.06
CA LEU A 274 -13.67 -15.36 -14.27
C LEU A 274 -14.63 -15.47 -15.45
N GLY A 275 -14.26 -14.85 -16.55
CA GLY A 275 -14.91 -15.02 -17.85
C GLY A 275 -14.49 -16.31 -18.56
N ALA A 276 -15.18 -16.63 -19.64
CA ALA A 276 -14.85 -17.80 -20.47
C ALA A 276 -13.42 -17.69 -21.03
N VAL A 277 -12.61 -18.71 -20.78
CA VAL A 277 -11.21 -18.77 -21.26
C VAL A 277 -10.71 -20.21 -21.29
N SER A 278 -9.86 -20.54 -22.26
CA SER A 278 -9.15 -21.82 -22.33
C SER A 278 -7.65 -21.56 -22.30
N ILE A 279 -6.95 -22.18 -21.35
CA ILE A 279 -5.51 -21.98 -21.13
C ILE A 279 -4.83 -23.35 -21.04
N LEU A 280 -3.75 -23.48 -21.77
CA LEU A 280 -2.83 -24.61 -21.68
C LEU A 280 -1.49 -24.10 -21.13
N HIS A 281 -1.11 -24.58 -19.94
CA HIS A 281 0.15 -24.23 -19.31
C HIS A 281 0.88 -25.49 -18.82
N GLY A 282 2.01 -25.81 -19.46
CA GLY A 282 2.75 -27.03 -19.16
C GLY A 282 1.86 -28.30 -19.29
N GLY A 283 1.73 -29.06 -18.20
CA GLY A 283 0.87 -30.26 -18.15
C GLY A 283 -0.56 -29.99 -17.66
N PHE A 284 -1.01 -28.74 -17.54
CA PHE A 284 -2.33 -28.35 -17.08
C PHE A 284 -3.14 -27.67 -18.18
N SER A 285 -4.39 -28.12 -18.38
CA SER A 285 -5.37 -27.48 -19.25
C SER A 285 -6.52 -26.96 -18.37
N VAL A 286 -6.78 -25.65 -18.40
CA VAL A 286 -7.89 -24.99 -17.70
C VAL A 286 -8.87 -24.51 -18.75
N GLU A 287 -10.09 -24.96 -18.69
CA GLU A 287 -11.18 -24.53 -19.56
C GLU A 287 -12.32 -24.00 -18.73
N ILE A 288 -12.64 -22.73 -18.91
CA ILE A 288 -13.80 -22.05 -18.32
C ILE A 288 -14.77 -21.79 -19.46
N SER A 289 -15.92 -22.48 -19.46
CA SER A 289 -16.90 -22.39 -20.54
C SER A 289 -18.27 -21.98 -20.01
N THR A 290 -19.04 -21.31 -20.85
CA THR A 290 -20.43 -20.95 -20.58
C THR A 290 -21.29 -22.21 -20.67
N ALA A 291 -21.90 -22.61 -19.54
CA ALA A 291 -22.89 -23.69 -19.59
C ALA A 291 -24.23 -23.13 -20.12
N TYR A 292 -24.55 -23.38 -21.37
CA TYR A 292 -25.90 -23.13 -21.86
C TYR A 292 -26.82 -24.19 -21.30
N ALA A 293 -27.68 -23.83 -20.34
CA ALA A 293 -28.80 -24.65 -19.97
C ALA A 293 -29.80 -24.68 -21.14
N VAL A 294 -29.71 -25.70 -21.95
CA VAL A 294 -30.72 -25.92 -22.98
C VAL A 294 -32.02 -26.36 -22.29
N SER A 295 -32.97 -25.43 -22.16
CA SER A 295 -34.34 -25.76 -21.76
C SER A 295 -34.93 -26.63 -22.86
N GLN A 296 -34.95 -27.95 -22.63
CA GLN A 296 -35.71 -28.85 -23.52
C GLN A 296 -37.21 -28.56 -23.41
N PRO A 297 -37.89 -28.21 -24.47
CA PRO A 297 -39.35 -28.13 -24.44
C PRO A 297 -39.94 -29.47 -24.11
N ASN A 298 -40.94 -29.49 -23.23
CA ASN A 298 -41.72 -30.68 -22.90
C ASN A 298 -42.20 -31.39 -24.16
N GLY A 299 -42.17 -32.75 -24.18
CA GLY A 299 -42.34 -33.63 -25.32
C GLY A 299 -43.69 -33.63 -26.07
N LEU A 300 -44.36 -32.47 -26.16
CA LEU A 300 -45.57 -32.23 -26.93
C LEU A 300 -45.51 -31.05 -27.89
N SER A 301 -44.32 -30.44 -28.14
CA SER A 301 -44.18 -29.43 -29.17
C SER A 301 -43.39 -29.99 -30.37
N GLN A 302 -43.90 -29.78 -31.58
CA GLN A 302 -43.28 -30.18 -32.86
C GLN A 302 -42.07 -29.30 -33.17
N GLY A 303 -40.92 -29.57 -32.50
CA GLY A 303 -39.61 -28.95 -32.79
C GLY A 303 -38.67 -30.01 -33.35
N LYS A 304 -37.99 -29.73 -34.46
CA LYS A 304 -36.98 -30.61 -35.05
C LYS A 304 -35.67 -30.51 -34.24
N THR A 305 -35.16 -31.69 -33.83
CA THR A 305 -33.81 -31.80 -33.21
C THR A 305 -32.78 -31.68 -34.32
N GLU A 306 -31.93 -30.67 -34.28
CA GLU A 306 -30.78 -30.55 -35.14
C GLU A 306 -29.53 -31.05 -34.37
N VAL A 307 -28.95 -32.15 -34.86
CA VAL A 307 -27.74 -32.76 -34.30
C VAL A 307 -26.53 -32.08 -34.91
N VAL A 308 -25.79 -31.35 -34.12
CA VAL A 308 -24.47 -30.80 -34.55
C VAL A 308 -23.41 -31.85 -34.27
N PRO A 309 -22.63 -32.27 -35.29
CA PRO A 309 -21.60 -33.30 -35.13
C PRO A 309 -20.42 -32.76 -34.32
N GLN A 310 -20.09 -33.40 -33.20
CA GLN A 310 -18.85 -33.20 -32.47
C GLN A 310 -17.70 -33.88 -33.24
N THR A 311 -16.74 -33.15 -33.69
CA THR A 311 -15.51 -33.69 -34.28
C THR A 311 -14.50 -33.94 -33.16
N GLU A 312 -14.33 -35.18 -32.73
CA GLU A 312 -13.24 -35.61 -31.85
C GLU A 312 -11.91 -35.57 -32.65
N VAL A 313 -10.99 -34.70 -32.25
CA VAL A 313 -9.59 -34.76 -32.70
C VAL A 313 -8.78 -35.45 -31.61
N GLN A 314 -8.44 -36.72 -31.79
CA GLN A 314 -7.50 -37.44 -30.94
C GLN A 314 -6.06 -37.02 -31.26
N ALA A 315 -5.45 -36.16 -30.43
CA ALA A 315 -4.00 -35.96 -30.39
C ALA A 315 -3.42 -36.86 -29.27
N LYS A 316 -2.53 -37.78 -29.65
CA LYS A 316 -1.75 -38.62 -28.73
C LYS A 316 -0.59 -37.79 -28.16
N ASP A 317 -0.79 -37.06 -27.07
CA ASP A 317 0.25 -36.63 -26.17
C ASP A 317 -0.23 -36.91 -24.74
N SER A 318 0.71 -37.05 -23.78
CA SER A 318 0.38 -37.36 -22.39
C SER A 318 -0.78 -36.50 -21.91
N PRO A 319 -1.86 -37.09 -21.33
CA PRO A 319 -3.08 -36.33 -21.07
C PRO A 319 -2.78 -35.19 -20.12
N ALA A 320 -2.84 -33.97 -20.62
CA ALA A 320 -2.81 -32.79 -19.78
C ALA A 320 -3.92 -32.92 -18.72
N LYS A 321 -3.62 -32.68 -17.48
CA LYS A 321 -4.61 -32.66 -16.42
C LYS A 321 -5.59 -31.55 -16.70
N ARG A 322 -6.84 -31.88 -17.04
CA ARG A 322 -7.88 -30.93 -17.46
C ARG A 322 -8.74 -30.51 -16.28
N LEU A 323 -8.92 -29.22 -16.12
CA LEU A 323 -9.84 -28.58 -15.19
C LEU A 323 -10.94 -27.88 -15.98
N GLU A 324 -12.16 -28.40 -15.90
CA GLU A 324 -13.36 -27.80 -16.51
C GLU A 324 -14.14 -27.05 -15.42
N ILE A 325 -14.46 -25.78 -15.66
CA ILE A 325 -15.17 -24.92 -14.72
C ILE A 325 -16.21 -24.11 -15.49
N THR A 326 -17.34 -23.81 -14.83
CA THR A 326 -18.42 -23.02 -15.42
C THR A 326 -18.05 -21.53 -15.40
N GLU A 327 -18.47 -20.77 -16.41
CA GLU A 327 -18.31 -19.31 -16.45
C GLU A 327 -18.95 -18.65 -15.20
N GLY A 328 -18.28 -17.61 -14.67
CA GLY A 328 -18.68 -16.97 -13.42
C GLY A 328 -18.16 -17.68 -12.17
N ALA A 329 -17.33 -18.72 -12.33
CA ALA A 329 -16.64 -19.35 -11.22
C ALA A 329 -15.72 -18.36 -10.49
N SER A 330 -15.55 -18.56 -9.20
CA SER A 330 -14.63 -17.80 -8.40
C SER A 330 -13.16 -18.20 -8.69
N ILE A 331 -12.23 -17.26 -8.50
CA ILE A 331 -10.79 -17.61 -8.55
C ILE A 331 -10.45 -18.72 -7.55
N GLU A 332 -11.13 -18.75 -6.40
CA GLU A 332 -10.92 -19.77 -5.36
C GLU A 332 -11.15 -21.17 -5.89
N GLU A 333 -12.19 -21.37 -6.69
CA GLU A 333 -12.49 -22.67 -7.32
C GLU A 333 -11.41 -23.09 -8.30
N VAL A 334 -10.90 -22.14 -9.12
CA VAL A 334 -9.81 -22.41 -10.06
C VAL A 334 -8.50 -22.74 -9.34
N VAL A 335 -8.11 -21.93 -8.36
CA VAL A 335 -6.90 -22.16 -7.57
C VAL A 335 -6.98 -23.47 -6.80
N GLY A 336 -8.13 -23.74 -6.16
CA GLY A 336 -8.37 -25.00 -5.44
C GLY A 336 -8.36 -26.23 -6.37
N GLY A 337 -8.92 -26.10 -7.58
CA GLY A 337 -8.87 -27.13 -8.61
C GLY A 337 -7.44 -27.42 -9.08
N LEU A 338 -6.66 -26.38 -9.38
CA LEU A 338 -5.25 -26.50 -9.79
C LEU A 338 -4.39 -27.13 -8.69
N GLN A 339 -4.58 -26.73 -7.44
CA GLN A 339 -3.86 -27.32 -6.30
C GLN A 339 -4.18 -28.81 -6.12
N LYS A 340 -5.46 -29.21 -6.26
CA LYS A 340 -5.86 -30.62 -6.22
C LYS A 340 -5.23 -31.45 -7.33
N MET A 341 -4.98 -30.84 -8.48
CA MET A 341 -4.26 -31.48 -9.60
C MET A 341 -2.73 -31.52 -9.40
N GLY A 342 -2.20 -30.88 -8.35
CA GLY A 342 -0.79 -30.86 -8.03
C GLY A 342 -0.01 -29.73 -8.69
N ALA A 343 -0.68 -28.64 -9.12
CA ALA A 343 -0.02 -27.45 -9.61
C ALA A 343 0.80 -26.77 -8.49
N THR A 344 1.99 -26.31 -8.83
CA THR A 344 2.82 -25.52 -7.90
C THR A 344 2.29 -24.10 -7.79
N ALA A 345 2.70 -23.36 -6.75
CA ALA A 345 2.33 -21.95 -6.61
C ALA A 345 2.73 -21.12 -7.85
N ARG A 346 3.89 -21.43 -8.44
CA ARG A 346 4.37 -20.75 -9.65
C ARG A 346 3.48 -21.04 -10.87
N ASP A 347 3.00 -22.29 -11.03
CA ASP A 347 2.07 -22.62 -12.13
C ASP A 347 0.76 -21.87 -11.98
N VAL A 348 0.22 -21.80 -10.74
CA VAL A 348 -1.01 -21.05 -10.44
C VAL A 348 -0.85 -19.57 -10.77
N ILE A 349 0.28 -18.96 -10.39
CA ILE A 349 0.58 -17.56 -10.71
C ILE A 349 0.62 -17.33 -12.22
N SER A 350 1.35 -18.17 -12.95
CA SER A 350 1.47 -18.08 -14.41
C SER A 350 0.11 -18.22 -15.11
N ILE A 351 -0.73 -19.14 -14.63
CA ILE A 351 -2.08 -19.34 -15.15
C ILE A 351 -2.96 -18.10 -14.86
N LEU A 352 -2.92 -17.53 -13.65
CA LEU A 352 -3.67 -16.32 -13.32
C LEU A 352 -3.22 -15.10 -14.16
N GLN A 353 -1.92 -14.98 -14.40
CA GLN A 353 -1.38 -13.94 -15.28
C GLN A 353 -1.86 -14.13 -16.73
N ALA A 354 -1.92 -15.37 -17.22
CA ALA A 354 -2.43 -15.67 -18.54
C ALA A 354 -3.94 -15.36 -18.64
N ILE A 355 -4.74 -15.71 -17.61
CA ILE A 355 -6.18 -15.37 -17.52
C ILE A 355 -6.37 -13.86 -17.58
N LYS A 356 -5.56 -13.09 -16.83
CA LYS A 356 -5.59 -11.62 -16.83
C LYS A 356 -5.21 -11.06 -18.20
N ALA A 357 -4.16 -11.57 -18.81
CA ALA A 357 -3.70 -11.14 -20.12
C ALA A 357 -4.73 -11.43 -21.23
N ALA A 358 -5.50 -12.53 -21.08
CA ALA A 358 -6.60 -12.89 -21.97
C ALA A 358 -7.87 -12.02 -21.74
N GLY A 359 -7.88 -11.15 -20.71
CA GLY A 359 -9.04 -10.30 -20.37
C GLY A 359 -10.17 -11.04 -19.66
N ALA A 360 -9.95 -12.29 -19.24
CA ALA A 360 -10.96 -13.13 -18.58
C ALA A 360 -10.94 -12.99 -17.05
N LEU A 361 -10.11 -12.14 -16.47
CA LEU A 361 -10.07 -11.83 -15.04
C LEU A 361 -10.59 -10.41 -14.80
N ASP A 362 -11.77 -10.29 -14.21
CA ASP A 362 -12.35 -9.00 -13.81
C ASP A 362 -11.81 -8.54 -12.45
N ALA A 363 -10.50 -8.44 -12.35
CA ALA A 363 -9.78 -7.97 -11.17
C ALA A 363 -8.38 -7.47 -11.53
N ASP A 364 -7.82 -6.60 -10.71
CA ASP A 364 -6.41 -6.22 -10.83
C ASP A 364 -5.53 -7.30 -10.20
N LEU A 365 -4.50 -7.73 -10.93
CA LEU A 365 -3.54 -8.72 -10.46
C LEU A 365 -2.24 -8.02 -10.05
N GLU A 366 -1.88 -8.10 -8.77
CA GLU A 366 -0.66 -7.55 -8.20
C GLU A 366 0.26 -8.68 -7.72
N VAL A 367 1.51 -8.67 -8.17
CA VAL A 367 2.53 -9.66 -7.79
C VAL A 367 3.55 -8.98 -6.88
N ILE A 368 3.80 -9.55 -5.68
CA ILE A 368 4.68 -9.00 -4.64
C ILE A 368 5.74 -10.03 -4.19
#